data_3cd215b8435d683de34ec02c1acfdc52
#
_entry.id   3cd215b8435d683de34ec02c1acfdc52
#
_cell.length_a   1.000
_cell.length_b   1.000
_cell.length_c   1.000
_cell.angle_alpha   90.00
_cell.angle_beta   90.00
_cell.angle_gamma   90.00
#
_symmetry.space_group_name_H-M   'P 1'
#
loop_
_entity.id
_entity.type
_entity.pdbx_description
1 polymer ?
#
loop_
_entity_poly.entity_id
_entity_poly.type
_entity_poly.pdbx_seq_one_letter_code
_entity_poly.pdbx_strand_id
1 'polypeptide(L)'
;IHLTMSPVFVAFVAFCFSMTIGIIWEFFEFSMDRFFLYDMQKDFIVQNFASSILNPEHLNKPVVLENISKTVIYYAKDGKNLTETVNGGYVDIGIIDTMKDLFVNFIGAAVFSTIGAFYVKSRGKSKVAQSFIPYFGEGESAANVNNLNENYAEDDGETGFFESSTASKDKDE
;
A
#
# COMPACT_ATOMS: atom_id res chain seq x y z
N ILE A 1 -13.91 16.33 -20.84
CA ILE A 1 -12.56 15.76 -21.02
C ILE A 1 -12.67 14.30 -20.60
N HIS A 2 -12.73 13.37 -21.56
CA HIS A 2 -12.67 11.92 -21.29
C HIS A 2 -11.20 11.55 -21.03
N LEU A 3 -10.87 11.28 -19.77
CA LEU A 3 -9.53 10.83 -19.40
C LEU A 3 -9.48 9.30 -19.55
N THR A 4 -8.89 8.82 -20.64
CA THR A 4 -8.67 7.38 -20.82
C THR A 4 -7.32 7.01 -20.22
N MET A 5 -7.34 6.33 -19.07
CA MET A 5 -6.12 5.83 -18.42
C MET A 5 -5.94 4.35 -18.72
N SER A 6 -4.69 3.91 -18.94
CA SER A 6 -4.42 2.49 -19.12
C SER A 6 -4.70 1.71 -17.82
N PRO A 7 -5.23 0.46 -17.89
CA PRO A 7 -5.46 -0.37 -16.71
C PRO A 7 -4.20 -0.57 -15.85
N VAL A 8 -3.04 -0.65 -16.48
CA VAL A 8 -1.74 -0.79 -15.80
C VAL A 8 -1.40 0.48 -15.00
N PHE A 9 -1.66 1.66 -15.57
CA PHE A 9 -1.42 2.92 -14.86
C PHE A 9 -2.32 3.06 -13.64
N VAL A 10 -3.61 2.73 -13.77
CA VAL A 10 -4.56 2.75 -12.62
C VAL A 10 -4.10 1.81 -11.51
N ALA A 11 -3.69 0.59 -11.88
CA ALA A 11 -3.17 -0.39 -10.92
C ALA A 11 -1.90 0.11 -10.22
N PHE A 12 -0.98 0.71 -10.97
CA PHE A 12 0.25 1.26 -10.42
C PHE A 12 -0.03 2.40 -9.42
N VAL A 13 -0.93 3.31 -9.76
CA VAL A 13 -1.34 4.40 -8.85
C VAL A 13 -1.99 3.84 -7.59
N ALA A 14 -2.91 2.86 -7.72
CA ALA A 14 -3.55 2.22 -6.58
C ALA A 14 -2.53 1.51 -5.67
N PHE A 15 -1.56 0.81 -6.26
CA PHE A 15 -0.46 0.18 -5.54
C PHE A 15 0.37 1.21 -4.76
N CYS A 16 0.84 2.27 -5.43
CA CYS A 16 1.63 3.32 -4.79
C CYS A 16 0.87 4.01 -3.67
N PHE A 17 -0.42 4.28 -3.87
CA PHE A 17 -1.26 4.90 -2.84
C PHE A 17 -1.39 4.00 -1.61
N SER A 18 -1.69 2.71 -1.81
CA SER A 18 -1.78 1.75 -0.71
C SER A 18 -0.47 1.64 0.07
N MET A 19 0.67 1.55 -0.64
CA MET A 19 1.99 1.53 0.00
C MET A 19 2.28 2.79 0.79
N THR A 20 1.90 3.96 0.26
CA THR A 20 2.10 5.25 0.93
C THR A 20 1.33 5.31 2.26
N ILE A 21 0.09 4.85 2.29
CA ILE A 21 -0.70 4.80 3.53
C ILE A 21 -0.04 3.90 4.57
N GLY A 22 0.44 2.71 4.18
CA GLY A 22 1.15 1.81 5.08
C GLY A 22 2.43 2.44 5.65
N ILE A 23 3.25 3.09 4.81
CA ILE A 23 4.47 3.78 5.26
C ILE A 23 4.15 4.94 6.22
N ILE A 24 3.07 5.70 5.96
CA ILE A 24 2.65 6.78 6.88
C ILE A 24 2.26 6.19 8.24
N TRP A 25 1.62 5.03 8.25
CA TRP A 25 1.26 4.34 9.49
C TRP A 25 2.51 3.92 10.28
N GLU A 26 3.51 3.32 9.64
CA GLU A 26 4.80 2.98 10.27
C GLU A 26 5.52 4.21 10.84
N PHE A 27 5.49 5.34 10.14
CA PHE A 27 6.04 6.60 10.67
C PHE A 27 5.28 7.09 11.91
N PHE A 28 3.98 6.88 11.94
CA PHE A 28 3.18 7.22 13.10
C PHE A 28 3.56 6.35 14.31
N GLU A 29 3.64 5.03 14.14
CA GLU A 29 4.05 4.08 15.20
C GLU A 29 5.45 4.41 15.72
N PHE A 30 6.43 4.54 14.82
CA PHE A 30 7.79 4.96 15.18
C PHE A 30 7.82 6.28 15.97
N SER A 31 7.00 7.25 15.58
CA SER A 31 6.95 8.55 16.26
C SER A 31 6.37 8.42 17.66
N MET A 32 5.35 7.59 17.83
CA MET A 32 4.74 7.33 19.14
C MET A 32 5.75 6.64 20.08
N ASP A 33 6.48 5.66 19.60
CA ASP A 33 7.48 4.95 20.38
C ASP A 33 8.65 5.87 20.73
N ARG A 34 9.12 6.66 19.76
CA ARG A 34 10.30 7.50 19.93
C ARG A 34 10.08 8.73 20.80
N PHE A 35 8.91 9.40 20.69
CA PHE A 35 8.65 10.67 21.37
C PHE A 35 7.82 10.50 22.63
N PHE A 36 6.96 9.50 22.67
CA PHE A 36 6.04 9.26 23.79
C PHE A 36 6.37 8.02 24.62
N LEU A 37 7.39 7.25 24.20
CA LEU A 37 7.84 6.02 24.86
C LEU A 37 6.71 4.99 24.98
N TYR A 38 5.90 4.88 23.94
CA TYR A 38 4.96 3.78 23.77
C TYR A 38 5.68 2.58 23.15
N ASP A 39 5.00 1.45 23.07
CA ASP A 39 5.47 0.22 22.43
C ASP A 39 4.44 -0.18 21.39
N MET A 40 4.34 0.64 20.32
CA MET A 40 3.43 0.38 19.21
C MET A 40 4.04 -0.58 18.19
N GLN A 41 5.34 -0.39 17.90
CA GLN A 41 6.13 -1.34 17.11
C GLN A 41 6.62 -2.44 18.03
N LYS A 42 6.07 -3.66 17.86
CA LYS A 42 6.36 -4.78 18.75
C LYS A 42 7.81 -5.22 18.67
N ASP A 43 8.43 -5.34 19.82
CA ASP A 43 9.78 -5.84 19.95
C ASP A 43 9.88 -7.36 19.72
N PHE A 44 10.93 -7.76 19.01
CA PHE A 44 11.30 -9.18 18.86
C PHE A 44 12.65 -9.45 19.49
N ILE A 45 12.81 -10.68 20.01
CA ILE A 45 14.11 -11.12 20.51
C ILE A 45 14.85 -11.81 19.38
N VAL A 46 16.02 -11.26 19.02
CA VAL A 46 16.90 -11.78 17.98
C VAL A 46 18.16 -12.39 18.58
N GLN A 47 18.63 -13.50 18.02
CA GLN A 47 19.84 -14.20 18.49
C GLN A 47 21.08 -13.82 17.68
N ASN A 48 20.88 -13.20 16.52
CA ASN A 48 21.97 -12.88 15.61
C ASN A 48 21.76 -11.50 15.03
N PHE A 49 22.80 -10.67 15.03
CA PHE A 49 22.84 -9.43 14.29
C PHE A 49 24.27 -9.02 13.95
N ALA A 50 24.41 -8.13 12.97
CA ALA A 50 25.68 -7.54 12.60
C ALA A 50 25.65 -6.03 12.80
N SER A 51 26.69 -5.47 13.39
CA SER A 51 26.80 -4.01 13.62
C SER A 51 28.22 -3.50 13.40
N SER A 52 28.32 -2.46 12.59
CA SER A 52 29.59 -1.72 12.42
C SER A 52 29.93 -0.83 13.62
N ILE A 53 28.93 -0.46 14.43
CA ILE A 53 29.15 0.33 15.66
C ILE A 53 29.99 -0.44 16.68
N LEU A 54 29.89 -1.77 16.67
CA LEU A 54 30.66 -2.62 17.58
C LEU A 54 32.11 -2.83 17.13
N ASN A 55 32.52 -2.30 15.99
CA ASN A 55 33.88 -2.39 15.52
C ASN A 55 34.75 -1.32 16.19
N PRO A 56 35.74 -1.67 17.03
CA PRO A 56 36.59 -0.71 17.75
C PRO A 56 37.47 0.12 16.83
N GLU A 57 37.74 -0.33 15.63
CA GLU A 57 38.56 0.39 14.63
C GLU A 57 37.72 1.39 13.80
N HIS A 58 36.41 1.49 14.06
CA HIS A 58 35.47 2.36 13.31
C HIS A 58 35.51 2.20 11.77
N LEU A 59 35.98 1.06 11.31
CA LEU A 59 35.93 0.68 9.89
C LEU A 59 34.52 0.19 9.53
N ASN A 60 34.11 0.39 8.29
CA ASN A 60 32.83 -0.12 7.77
C ASN A 60 32.79 -1.67 7.68
N LYS A 61 33.38 -2.35 8.64
CA LYS A 61 33.35 -3.81 8.77
C LYS A 61 32.45 -4.17 9.93
N PRO A 62 31.32 -4.82 9.70
CA PRO A 62 30.42 -5.20 10.78
C PRO A 62 31.04 -6.32 11.65
N VAL A 63 30.87 -6.19 12.94
CA VAL A 63 31.05 -7.32 13.88
C VAL A 63 29.77 -8.12 13.88
N VAL A 64 29.88 -9.42 13.60
CA VAL A 64 28.76 -10.36 13.61
C VAL A 64 28.67 -11.01 14.98
N LEU A 65 27.54 -10.89 15.63
CA LEU A 65 27.23 -11.59 16.88
C LEU A 65 26.21 -12.70 16.57
N GLU A 66 26.53 -13.90 17.00
CA GLU A 66 25.68 -15.09 16.78
C GLU A 66 25.42 -15.79 18.11
N ASN A 67 24.28 -16.49 18.20
CA ASN A 67 23.87 -17.26 19.36
C ASN A 67 23.85 -16.44 20.66
N ILE A 68 23.31 -15.23 20.60
CA ILE A 68 23.17 -14.36 21.76
C ILE A 68 22.21 -15.04 22.74
N SER A 69 22.70 -15.37 23.91
CA SER A 69 21.91 -16.04 24.94
C SER A 69 21.19 -15.08 25.88
N LYS A 70 21.75 -13.88 26.08
CA LYS A 70 21.16 -12.83 26.90
C LYS A 70 21.76 -11.47 26.59
N THR A 71 21.00 -10.41 26.84
CA THR A 71 21.48 -9.02 26.85
C THR A 71 21.26 -8.42 28.22
N VAL A 72 22.23 -7.70 28.74
CA VAL A 72 22.16 -7.02 30.04
C VAL A 72 22.20 -5.53 29.81
N ILE A 73 21.16 -4.83 30.25
CA ILE A 73 20.97 -3.40 30.10
C ILE A 73 21.22 -2.73 31.42
N TYR A 74 22.22 -1.83 31.49
CA TYR A 74 22.49 -0.99 32.64
C TYR A 74 21.87 0.38 32.39
N TYR A 75 21.04 0.86 33.34
CA TYR A 75 20.41 2.17 33.20
C TYR A 75 20.25 2.85 34.58
N ALA A 76 20.02 4.15 34.56
CA ALA A 76 19.78 4.93 35.78
C ALA A 76 18.32 5.43 35.81
N LYS A 77 17.64 5.23 36.92
CA LYS A 77 16.31 5.76 37.18
C LYS A 77 16.23 6.26 38.63
N ASP A 78 15.73 7.48 38.80
CA ASP A 78 15.57 8.13 40.12
C ASP A 78 16.89 8.16 40.94
N GLY A 79 18.03 8.40 40.26
CA GLY A 79 19.35 8.44 40.89
C GLY A 79 19.92 7.08 41.31
N LYS A 80 19.26 5.97 40.94
CA LYS A 80 19.72 4.60 41.20
C LYS A 80 20.15 3.91 39.94
N ASN A 81 21.28 3.19 40.01
CA ASN A 81 21.72 2.31 38.91
C ASN A 81 20.93 1.00 39.00
N LEU A 82 20.28 0.65 37.91
CA LEU A 82 19.46 -0.54 37.77
C LEU A 82 19.99 -1.41 36.63
N THR A 83 19.61 -2.66 36.63
CA THR A 83 20.01 -3.63 35.61
C THR A 83 18.82 -4.49 35.25
N GLU A 84 18.55 -4.57 33.93
CA GLU A 84 17.57 -5.47 33.37
C GLU A 84 18.23 -6.53 32.48
N THR A 85 17.69 -7.72 32.50
CA THR A 85 18.23 -8.84 31.72
C THR A 85 17.16 -9.34 30.76
N VAL A 86 17.47 -9.26 29.47
CA VAL A 86 16.67 -9.87 28.40
C VAL A 86 17.27 -11.26 28.12
N ASN A 87 16.50 -12.30 28.39
CA ASN A 87 16.92 -13.69 28.14
C ASN A 87 16.55 -14.10 26.71
N GLY A 88 17.41 -14.92 26.10
CA GLY A 88 17.17 -15.52 24.79
C GLY A 88 17.69 -14.71 23.61
N GLY A 89 18.28 -13.52 23.84
CA GLY A 89 18.84 -12.75 22.75
C GLY A 89 18.94 -11.24 23.01
N TYR A 90 18.82 -10.46 21.95
CA TYR A 90 18.82 -9.01 21.91
C TYR A 90 17.46 -8.49 21.45
N VAL A 91 16.99 -7.39 22.02
CA VAL A 91 15.72 -6.73 21.61
C VAL A 91 15.96 -5.90 20.36
N ASP A 92 15.18 -6.12 19.30
CA ASP A 92 15.35 -5.45 18.01
C ASP A 92 14.72 -4.05 17.93
N ILE A 93 13.96 -3.65 18.94
CA ILE A 93 13.28 -2.35 19.04
C ILE A 93 12.37 -2.09 17.83
N GLY A 94 11.48 -3.06 17.51
CA GLY A 94 10.41 -2.90 16.51
C GLY A 94 10.82 -3.02 15.04
N ILE A 95 12.10 -3.20 14.71
CA ILE A 95 12.52 -3.25 13.29
C ILE A 95 11.93 -4.44 12.53
N ILE A 96 11.79 -5.58 13.19
CA ILE A 96 11.19 -6.78 12.58
C ILE A 96 9.69 -6.59 12.38
N ASP A 97 9.01 -5.94 13.30
CA ASP A 97 7.58 -5.64 13.20
C ASP A 97 7.31 -4.73 12.00
N THR A 98 7.98 -3.58 11.93
CA THR A 98 7.95 -2.67 10.77
C THR A 98 8.17 -3.38 9.45
N MET A 99 9.21 -4.26 9.36
CA MET A 99 9.50 -4.98 8.12
C MET A 99 8.40 -5.98 7.75
N LYS A 100 7.80 -6.66 8.74
CA LYS A 100 6.66 -7.57 8.50
C LYS A 100 5.44 -6.81 8.01
N ASP A 101 5.11 -5.68 8.62
CA ASP A 101 3.93 -4.90 8.28
C ASP A 101 4.08 -4.26 6.90
N LEU A 102 5.24 -3.73 6.56
CA LEU A 102 5.54 -3.28 5.20
C LEU A 102 5.45 -4.41 4.17
N PHE A 103 5.89 -5.61 4.52
CA PHE A 103 5.83 -6.77 3.62
C PHE A 103 4.39 -7.25 3.40
N VAL A 104 3.58 -7.33 4.45
CA VAL A 104 2.16 -7.68 4.36
C VAL A 104 1.40 -6.62 3.55
N ASN A 105 1.67 -5.33 3.80
CA ASN A 105 1.10 -4.23 3.03
C ASN A 105 1.48 -4.32 1.55
N PHE A 106 2.75 -4.62 1.24
CA PHE A 106 3.22 -4.82 -0.14
C PHE A 106 2.45 -5.94 -0.86
N ILE A 107 2.30 -7.10 -0.22
CA ILE A 107 1.54 -8.23 -0.80
C ILE A 107 0.09 -7.83 -1.01
N GLY A 108 -0.56 -7.23 -0.02
CA GLY A 108 -1.93 -6.74 -0.11
C GLY A 108 -2.12 -5.76 -1.26
N ALA A 109 -1.27 -4.74 -1.33
CA ALA A 109 -1.29 -3.74 -2.39
C ALA A 109 -1.08 -4.37 -3.78
N ALA A 110 -0.15 -5.32 -3.93
CA ALA A 110 0.11 -6.02 -5.19
C ALA A 110 -1.08 -6.86 -5.65
N VAL A 111 -1.70 -7.61 -4.73
CA VAL A 111 -2.87 -8.46 -5.03
C VAL A 111 -4.06 -7.59 -5.45
N PHE A 112 -4.44 -6.62 -4.62
CA PHE A 112 -5.63 -5.79 -4.89
C PHE A 112 -5.46 -4.89 -6.11
N SER A 113 -4.29 -4.30 -6.33
CA SER A 113 -4.04 -3.52 -7.54
C SER A 113 -4.06 -4.37 -8.81
N THR A 114 -3.58 -5.62 -8.73
CA THR A 114 -3.64 -6.57 -9.84
C THR A 114 -5.09 -6.97 -10.17
N ILE A 115 -5.89 -7.28 -9.14
CA ILE A 115 -7.34 -7.56 -9.31
C ILE A 115 -8.04 -6.36 -9.94
N GLY A 116 -7.75 -5.14 -9.46
CA GLY A 116 -8.27 -3.89 -10.02
C GLY A 116 -7.89 -3.69 -11.49
N ALA A 117 -6.63 -3.98 -11.86
CA ALA A 117 -6.18 -3.91 -13.25
C ALA A 117 -6.97 -4.85 -14.17
N PHE A 118 -7.19 -6.09 -13.73
CA PHE A 118 -7.98 -7.06 -14.48
C PHE A 118 -9.45 -6.64 -14.61
N TYR A 119 -10.00 -6.04 -13.55
CA TYR A 119 -11.37 -5.52 -13.58
C TYR A 119 -11.52 -4.40 -14.61
N VAL A 120 -10.63 -3.41 -14.59
CA VAL A 120 -10.62 -2.30 -15.56
C VAL A 120 -10.38 -2.81 -16.97
N LYS A 121 -9.43 -3.74 -17.17
CA LYS A 121 -9.13 -4.35 -18.47
C LYS A 121 -10.30 -5.14 -19.03
N SER A 122 -11.07 -5.84 -18.20
CA SER A 122 -12.23 -6.63 -18.58
C SER A 122 -13.52 -5.81 -18.72
N ARG A 123 -13.45 -4.48 -18.60
CA ARG A 123 -14.61 -3.58 -18.61
C ARG A 123 -15.70 -4.03 -17.62
N GLY A 124 -15.31 -4.43 -16.43
CA GLY A 124 -16.24 -4.87 -15.39
C GLY A 124 -16.82 -6.29 -15.53
N LYS A 125 -16.45 -7.06 -16.57
CA LYS A 125 -16.99 -8.41 -16.81
C LYS A 125 -16.29 -9.53 -16.00
N SER A 126 -15.26 -9.22 -15.22
CA SER A 126 -14.55 -10.21 -14.41
C SER A 126 -15.37 -10.62 -13.19
N LYS A 127 -15.82 -11.89 -13.15
CA LYS A 127 -16.59 -12.44 -12.02
C LYS A 127 -15.85 -12.40 -10.69
N VAL A 128 -14.52 -12.59 -10.72
CA VAL A 128 -13.67 -12.54 -9.53
C VAL A 128 -13.61 -11.13 -8.96
N ALA A 129 -13.44 -10.12 -9.80
CA ALA A 129 -13.39 -8.73 -9.35
C ALA A 129 -14.77 -8.21 -8.89
N GLN A 130 -15.86 -8.70 -9.48
CA GLN A 130 -17.23 -8.35 -9.07
C GLN A 130 -17.52 -8.79 -7.63
N SER A 131 -16.95 -9.91 -7.14
CA SER A 131 -17.16 -10.37 -5.76
C SER A 131 -16.51 -9.47 -4.70
N PHE A 132 -15.61 -8.58 -5.09
CA PHE A 132 -14.97 -7.60 -4.20
C PHE A 132 -15.60 -6.20 -4.22
N ILE A 133 -16.60 -5.97 -5.12
CA ILE A 133 -17.30 -4.69 -5.18
C ILE A 133 -18.45 -4.70 -4.18
N PRO A 134 -18.49 -3.78 -3.21
CA PRO A 134 -19.61 -3.69 -2.29
C PRO A 134 -20.87 -3.24 -3.05
N TYR A 135 -21.95 -4.00 -2.94
CA TYR A 135 -23.27 -3.62 -3.43
C TYR A 135 -23.96 -2.77 -2.36
N PHE A 136 -24.42 -1.59 -2.73
CA PHE A 136 -25.27 -0.78 -1.89
C PHE A 136 -26.72 -1.24 -2.03
N GLY A 137 -27.22 -1.92 -1.01
CA GLY A 137 -28.65 -2.10 -0.74
C GLY A 137 -29.43 -3.04 -1.66
N GLU A 138 -30.39 -3.72 -1.08
CA GLU A 138 -31.48 -4.43 -1.77
C GLU A 138 -32.35 -3.41 -2.53
N GLY A 139 -32.07 -3.21 -3.83
CA GLY A 139 -32.90 -2.30 -4.65
C GLY A 139 -32.38 -2.02 -6.05
N GLU A 140 -31.07 -2.05 -6.27
CA GLU A 140 -30.53 -1.92 -7.62
C GLU A 140 -29.94 -3.24 -8.09
N SER A 141 -30.83 -4.01 -8.71
CA SER A 141 -30.55 -5.30 -9.36
C SER A 141 -29.37 -5.18 -10.33
N ALA A 142 -28.60 -6.28 -10.46
CA ALA A 142 -27.58 -6.49 -11.48
C ALA A 142 -27.99 -6.10 -12.92
N ALA A 143 -29.27 -5.89 -13.17
CA ALA A 143 -29.85 -5.35 -14.40
C ALA A 143 -29.40 -3.91 -14.69
N ASN A 144 -29.13 -3.09 -13.66
CA ASN A 144 -28.74 -1.70 -13.87
C ASN A 144 -27.26 -1.55 -14.26
N VAL A 145 -26.41 -2.47 -13.79
CA VAL A 145 -25.00 -2.53 -14.20
C VAL A 145 -24.86 -3.00 -15.65
N ASN A 146 -25.74 -3.90 -16.09
CA ASN A 146 -25.78 -4.37 -17.47
C ASN A 146 -26.27 -3.26 -18.42
N ASN A 147 -27.25 -2.46 -18.03
CA ASN A 147 -27.75 -1.32 -18.82
C ASN A 147 -26.72 -0.20 -18.94
N LEU A 148 -25.89 0.03 -17.92
CA LEU A 148 -24.77 0.97 -18.03
C LEU A 148 -23.71 0.45 -19.02
N ASN A 149 -23.41 -0.84 -19.01
CA ASN A 149 -22.47 -1.44 -19.94
C ASN A 149 -22.98 -1.50 -21.39
N GLU A 150 -24.28 -1.62 -21.61
CA GLU A 150 -24.90 -1.58 -22.95
C GLU A 150 -24.86 -0.14 -23.51
N ASN A 151 -25.13 0.88 -22.69
CA ASN A 151 -25.05 2.28 -23.11
C ASN A 151 -23.62 2.74 -23.48
N TYR A 152 -22.58 2.17 -22.85
CA TYR A 152 -21.19 2.42 -23.23
C TYR A 152 -20.75 1.65 -24.49
N ALA A 153 -21.47 0.60 -24.88
CA ALA A 153 -21.15 -0.17 -26.08
C ALA A 153 -21.81 0.40 -27.35
N GLU A 154 -22.89 1.16 -27.23
CA GLU A 154 -23.59 1.80 -28.36
C GLU A 154 -22.96 3.15 -28.76
N ASP A 155 -22.25 3.84 -27.86
CA ASP A 155 -21.63 5.16 -28.14
C ASP A 155 -20.32 5.07 -28.96
N ASP A 156 -19.75 3.87 -29.10
CA ASP A 156 -18.55 3.64 -29.93
C ASP A 156 -18.89 3.37 -31.41
N GLY A 157 -20.16 3.43 -31.82
CA GLY A 157 -20.67 3.04 -33.15
C GLY A 157 -21.05 4.16 -34.11
N GLU A 158 -21.22 5.40 -33.64
CA GLU A 158 -21.61 6.54 -34.52
C GLU A 158 -20.55 7.62 -34.59
N THR A 159 -19.48 7.36 -35.33
CA THR A 159 -18.74 8.42 -36.06
C THR A 159 -19.34 8.55 -37.45
N GLY A 160 -20.55 9.05 -37.51
CA GLY A 160 -21.20 9.48 -38.75
C GLY A 160 -20.83 10.93 -39.06
N PHE A 161 -19.89 11.08 -39.94
CA PHE A 161 -19.82 11.99 -41.07
C PHE A 161 -20.73 13.22 -40.97
N PHE A 162 -20.15 14.36 -40.60
CA PHE A 162 -20.78 15.67 -40.81
C PHE A 162 -20.31 16.23 -42.16
N GLU A 163 -21.11 15.97 -43.20
CA GLU A 163 -20.97 16.56 -44.52
C GLU A 163 -21.56 17.98 -44.51
N SER A 164 -20.74 18.91 -44.88
CA SER A 164 -21.09 20.31 -45.15
C SER A 164 -22.12 20.43 -46.26
N SER A 165 -23.25 21.11 -46.01
CA SER A 165 -24.08 21.66 -47.08
C SER A 165 -24.23 23.18 -46.88
N THR A 166 -23.38 23.89 -47.59
CA THR A 166 -23.64 25.28 -47.98
C THR A 166 -24.65 25.26 -49.13
N ALA A 167 -25.81 25.86 -48.94
CA ALA A 167 -26.65 26.31 -50.04
C ALA A 167 -27.35 27.63 -49.70
N SER A 168 -26.85 28.65 -50.35
CA SER A 168 -27.46 29.90 -50.74
C SER A 168 -28.92 29.76 -51.16
N LYS A 169 -29.75 30.72 -50.75
CA LYS A 169 -30.65 31.43 -51.69
C LYS A 169 -31.26 32.68 -51.06
N ASP A 170 -30.86 33.75 -51.68
CA ASP A 170 -31.60 34.99 -51.95
C ASP A 170 -33.09 34.82 -52.19
N LYS A 171 -33.83 35.84 -51.75
CA LYS A 171 -34.74 36.71 -52.46
C LYS A 171 -36.05 37.06 -51.74
N ASP A 172 -36.25 38.36 -51.75
CA ASP A 172 -37.48 39.15 -51.95
C ASP A 172 -38.52 39.10 -50.80
N GLU A 173 -38.73 40.19 -50.14
CA GLU A 173 -39.40 41.50 -50.33
C GLU A 173 -39.24 42.40 -49.08
#